data_60d12e0645b1558be7d472cf0ec13185
#
_entry.id   60d12e0645b1558be7d472cf0ec13185
#
_cell.length_a   1.000
_cell.length_b   1.000
_cell.length_c   1.000
_cell.angle_alpha   90.00
_cell.angle_beta   90.00
_cell.angle_gamma   90.00
#
_symmetry.space_group_name_H-M   'P 1'
#
loop_
_entity.id
_entity.type
_entity.pdbx_description
1 polymer ?
#
loop_
_entity_poly.entity_id
_entity_poly.type
_entity_poly.pdbx_seq_one_letter_code
_entity_poly.pdbx_strand_id
1 'polypeptide(L)'
;MVKKLRTDDHFTPCPVDTEDELYANGIFEFNITKMIEYIQDNLDHVTLEEIVVNDFFTGSSSINESYMDSVDISRPVIVAEISPGRYNVIDGNHRMEKARKMGIKSMRAYKLDPKQHTKFLTSEKAYVTYIEYWNSKLKECYR
;
A
#
# COMPACT_ATOMS: atom_id res chain seq x y z
N MET A 1 6.34 -10.29 -18.51
CA MET A 1 4.90 -10.64 -18.52
C MET A 1 4.38 -10.83 -17.11
N VAL A 2 3.28 -10.17 -16.79
CA VAL A 2 2.65 -10.30 -15.49
C VAL A 2 1.90 -11.63 -15.41
N LYS A 3 2.13 -12.36 -14.34
CA LYS A 3 1.57 -13.71 -14.18
C LYS A 3 0.37 -13.73 -13.26
N LYS A 4 -0.48 -14.73 -13.49
CA LYS A 4 -1.57 -15.06 -12.57
C LYS A 4 -0.98 -15.42 -11.21
N LEU A 5 -1.61 -14.95 -10.14
CA LEU A 5 -1.20 -15.30 -8.79
C LEU A 5 -1.95 -16.55 -8.34
N ARG A 6 -1.31 -17.31 -7.46
CA ARG A 6 -1.90 -18.51 -6.85
C ARG A 6 -1.88 -18.35 -5.34
N THR A 7 -2.91 -18.89 -4.69
CA THR A 7 -2.93 -18.92 -3.24
C THR A 7 -1.84 -19.86 -2.72
N ASP A 8 -1.19 -19.44 -1.65
CA ASP A 8 -0.20 -20.25 -0.95
C ASP A 8 -0.90 -20.96 0.20
N ASP A 9 -0.87 -22.29 0.20
CA ASP A 9 -1.51 -23.10 1.25
C ASP A 9 -0.89 -22.87 2.62
N HIS A 10 0.32 -22.32 2.65
CA HIS A 10 1.02 -22.01 3.90
C HIS A 10 0.82 -20.57 4.34
N PHE A 11 -0.05 -19.82 3.67
CA PHE A 11 -0.31 -18.45 4.09
C PHE A 11 -0.85 -18.42 5.50
N THR A 12 -0.27 -17.53 6.31
CA THR A 12 -0.72 -17.28 7.67
C THR A 12 -1.05 -15.80 7.78
N PRO A 13 -2.23 -15.44 8.30
CA PRO A 13 -2.56 -14.03 8.51
C PRO A 13 -1.50 -13.35 9.36
N CYS A 14 -1.19 -12.09 9.02
CA CYS A 14 -0.21 -11.33 9.77
C CYS A 14 -0.71 -11.13 11.20
N PRO A 15 0.07 -11.51 12.21
CA PRO A 15 -0.36 -11.28 13.58
C PRO A 15 -0.45 -9.78 13.88
N VAL A 16 -1.34 -9.41 14.80
CA VAL A 16 -1.55 -8.02 15.17
C VAL A 16 -1.28 -7.90 16.66
N ASP A 17 -0.32 -7.05 17.01
CA ASP A 17 -0.04 -6.70 18.40
C ASP A 17 -0.87 -5.50 18.82
N THR A 18 -0.99 -5.26 20.12
CA THR A 18 -1.92 -4.27 20.68
C THR A 18 -1.75 -2.86 20.09
N GLU A 19 -0.52 -2.46 19.81
CA GLU A 19 -0.24 -1.11 19.33
C GLU A 19 0.03 -1.00 17.84
N ASP A 20 -0.21 -2.10 17.10
CA ASP A 20 0.03 -2.07 15.67
C ASP A 20 -0.98 -1.18 14.95
N GLU A 21 -0.47 -0.37 14.03
CA GLU A 21 -1.30 0.43 13.15
C GLU A 21 -1.79 -0.44 12.00
N LEU A 22 -3.10 -0.41 11.76
CA LEU A 22 -3.72 -1.15 10.67
C LEU A 22 -4.31 -0.19 9.67
N TYR A 23 -4.29 -0.56 8.40
CA TYR A 23 -4.92 0.24 7.36
C TYR A 23 -5.79 -0.68 6.49
N ALA A 24 -7.06 -0.33 6.36
CA ALA A 24 -8.01 -1.07 5.53
C ALA A 24 -8.22 -0.36 4.20
N ASN A 25 -7.94 -1.07 3.11
CA ASN A 25 -8.25 -0.66 1.75
C ASN A 25 -9.35 -1.59 1.24
N GLY A 26 -10.61 -1.26 1.58
CA GLY A 26 -11.71 -2.18 1.39
C GLY A 26 -11.58 -3.34 2.36
N ILE A 27 -11.60 -4.57 1.83
CA ILE A 27 -11.41 -5.75 2.66
C ILE A 27 -9.93 -6.12 2.87
N PHE A 28 -9.04 -5.40 2.21
CA PHE A 28 -7.61 -5.67 2.29
C PHE A 28 -7.02 -4.88 3.46
N GLU A 29 -7.04 -5.46 4.64
CA GLU A 29 -6.47 -4.82 5.82
C GLU A 29 -5.02 -5.24 5.99
N PHE A 30 -4.13 -4.25 6.08
CA PHE A 30 -2.69 -4.45 6.23
C PHE A 30 -2.22 -4.02 7.61
N ASN A 31 -1.25 -4.75 8.14
CA ASN A 31 -0.55 -4.34 9.36
C ASN A 31 0.60 -3.41 8.95
N ILE A 32 0.39 -2.12 9.10
CA ILE A 32 1.36 -1.11 8.65
C ILE A 32 2.60 -1.10 9.54
N THR A 33 2.44 -1.29 10.83
CA THR A 33 3.59 -1.32 11.75
C THR A 33 4.60 -2.39 11.35
N LYS A 34 4.12 -3.61 11.12
CA LYS A 34 5.01 -4.71 10.73
C LYS A 34 5.55 -4.53 9.32
N MET A 35 4.78 -3.90 8.44
CA MET A 35 5.23 -3.59 7.08
C MET A 35 6.40 -2.61 7.11
N ILE A 36 6.32 -1.57 7.93
CA ILE A 36 7.41 -0.60 8.07
C ILE A 36 8.67 -1.27 8.61
N GLU A 37 8.52 -2.14 9.61
CA GLU A 37 9.65 -2.90 10.15
C GLU A 37 10.31 -3.74 9.06
N TYR A 38 9.51 -4.42 8.24
CA TYR A 38 10.00 -5.20 7.12
C TYR A 38 10.78 -4.34 6.14
N ILE A 39 10.25 -3.17 5.78
CA ILE A 39 10.91 -2.27 4.84
C ILE A 39 12.27 -1.84 5.39
N GLN A 40 12.32 -1.46 6.66
CA GLN A 40 13.55 -1.00 7.28
C GLN A 40 14.62 -2.10 7.36
N ASP A 41 14.18 -3.34 7.56
CA ASP A 41 15.10 -4.48 7.64
C ASP A 41 15.52 -4.99 6.24
N ASN A 42 14.85 -4.54 5.18
CA ASN A 42 15.05 -5.06 3.83
C ASN A 42 15.17 -3.95 2.79
N LEU A 43 15.80 -2.85 3.13
CA LEU A 43 15.92 -1.69 2.22
C LEU A 43 16.50 -2.06 0.86
N ASP A 44 17.39 -3.05 0.81
CA ASP A 44 18.01 -3.48 -0.44
C ASP A 44 17.04 -4.24 -1.36
N HIS A 45 15.92 -4.70 -0.81
CA HIS A 45 14.94 -5.50 -1.56
C HIS A 45 13.63 -4.77 -1.81
N VAL A 46 13.49 -3.55 -1.31
CA VAL A 46 12.28 -2.76 -1.48
C VAL A 46 12.58 -1.59 -2.42
N THR A 47 11.77 -1.46 -3.45
CA THR A 47 11.93 -0.38 -4.43
C THR A 47 11.53 0.95 -3.81
N LEU A 48 12.40 1.94 -3.92
CA LEU A 48 12.12 3.32 -3.52
C LEU A 48 12.17 4.19 -4.78
N GLU A 49 11.05 4.79 -5.16
CA GLU A 49 10.94 5.59 -6.37
C GLU A 49 10.18 6.86 -6.12
N GLU A 50 10.39 7.86 -6.99
CA GLU A 50 9.52 9.02 -7.01
C GLU A 50 8.22 8.68 -7.72
N ILE A 51 7.10 9.12 -7.16
CA ILE A 51 5.78 8.96 -7.74
C ILE A 51 5.16 10.34 -7.95
N VAL A 52 4.26 10.43 -8.93
CA VAL A 52 3.55 11.68 -9.24
C VAL A 52 2.34 11.80 -8.30
N VAL A 53 2.35 12.86 -7.50
CA VAL A 53 1.31 13.07 -6.47
C VAL A 53 -0.10 13.04 -7.05
N ASN A 54 -0.30 13.70 -8.21
CA ASN A 54 -1.62 13.80 -8.81
C ASN A 54 -2.14 12.50 -9.43
N ASP A 55 -1.29 11.48 -9.56
CA ASP A 55 -1.73 10.18 -10.06
C ASP A 55 -2.42 9.35 -8.97
N PHE A 56 -2.40 9.81 -7.73
CA PHE A 56 -2.98 9.05 -6.61
C PHE A 56 -4.13 9.82 -5.99
N PHE A 57 -5.31 9.19 -5.97
CA PHE A 57 -6.49 9.75 -5.31
C PHE A 57 -6.43 9.41 -3.83
N THR A 58 -6.60 10.43 -3.00
CA THR A 58 -6.75 10.25 -1.56
C THR A 58 -8.14 10.78 -1.18
N GLY A 59 -8.88 10.00 -0.40
CA GLY A 59 -10.20 10.42 0.02
C GLY A 59 -10.11 11.67 0.88
N SER A 60 -10.37 12.83 0.30
CA SER A 60 -10.15 14.12 0.95
C SER A 60 -11.08 14.40 2.13
N SER A 61 -12.25 13.75 2.15
CA SER A 61 -13.27 14.01 3.17
C SER A 61 -12.85 13.57 4.57
N SER A 62 -11.89 12.67 4.68
CA SER A 62 -11.41 12.16 5.97
C SER A 62 -10.15 12.87 6.48
N ILE A 63 -9.64 13.85 5.74
CA ILE A 63 -8.40 14.54 6.08
C ILE A 63 -8.69 15.68 7.06
N ASN A 64 -8.01 15.64 8.19
CA ASN A 64 -8.09 16.70 9.21
C ASN A 64 -7.08 17.78 8.89
N GLU A 65 -7.56 18.96 8.51
CA GLU A 65 -6.68 20.06 8.10
C GLU A 65 -5.77 20.57 9.22
N SER A 66 -6.23 20.57 10.47
CA SER A 66 -5.38 21.01 11.58
C SER A 66 -4.25 20.01 11.82
N TYR A 67 -4.48 18.72 11.54
CA TYR A 67 -3.46 17.70 11.64
C TYR A 67 -2.42 17.86 10.51
N MET A 68 -2.84 18.37 9.35
CA MET A 68 -1.97 18.50 8.19
C MET A 68 -0.73 19.35 8.45
N ASP A 69 -0.84 20.37 9.28
CA ASP A 69 0.29 21.26 9.59
C ASP A 69 1.44 20.52 10.29
N SER A 70 1.13 19.45 11.00
CA SER A 70 2.12 18.67 11.74
C SER A 70 2.70 17.49 10.93
N VAL A 71 2.15 17.23 9.75
CA VAL A 71 2.57 16.08 8.94
C VAL A 71 3.91 16.35 8.27
N ASP A 72 4.85 15.43 8.46
CA ASP A 72 6.18 15.49 7.85
C ASP A 72 6.16 14.85 6.47
N ILE A 73 6.20 15.67 5.42
CA ILE A 73 6.14 15.19 4.03
C ILE A 73 7.48 14.67 3.52
N SER A 74 8.54 14.75 4.30
CA SER A 74 9.86 14.25 3.87
C SER A 74 9.94 12.72 3.93
N ARG A 75 9.06 12.08 4.70
CA ARG A 75 9.04 10.62 4.80
C ARG A 75 8.37 10.00 3.58
N PRO A 76 8.96 8.93 3.01
CA PRO A 76 8.31 8.24 1.89
C PRO A 76 6.96 7.67 2.29
N VAL A 77 6.02 7.65 1.35
CA VAL A 77 4.76 6.94 1.53
C VAL A 77 4.97 5.47 1.13
N ILE A 78 3.99 4.63 1.43
CA ILE A 78 4.01 3.23 1.00
C ILE A 78 2.87 3.00 0.02
N VAL A 79 3.20 2.45 -1.15
CA VAL A 79 2.20 2.07 -2.16
C VAL A 79 2.29 0.57 -2.40
N ALA A 80 1.15 -0.08 -2.51
CA ALA A 80 1.06 -1.52 -2.74
C ALA A 80 0.41 -1.79 -4.09
N GLU A 81 0.96 -2.72 -4.83
CA GLU A 81 0.41 -3.13 -6.12
C GLU A 81 -0.85 -3.97 -5.88
N ILE A 82 -2.01 -3.38 -6.12
CA ILE A 82 -3.30 -4.02 -5.86
C ILE A 82 -3.82 -4.77 -7.08
N SER A 83 -3.56 -4.25 -8.27
CA SER A 83 -3.81 -4.96 -9.52
C SER A 83 -2.62 -4.72 -10.44
N PRO A 84 -2.47 -5.48 -11.54
CA PRO A 84 -1.28 -5.38 -12.38
C PRO A 84 -0.97 -3.96 -12.82
N GLY A 85 0.16 -3.44 -12.39
CA GLY A 85 0.63 -2.09 -12.71
C GLY A 85 -0.08 -0.97 -11.97
N ARG A 86 -1.01 -1.26 -11.06
CA ARG A 86 -1.76 -0.25 -10.32
C ARG A 86 -1.45 -0.32 -8.84
N TYR A 87 -1.07 0.82 -8.29
CA TYR A 87 -0.65 0.93 -6.90
C TYR A 87 -1.60 1.85 -6.13
N ASN A 88 -1.89 1.49 -4.89
CA ASN A 88 -2.67 2.33 -3.97
C ASN A 88 -1.78 2.77 -2.83
N VAL A 89 -2.00 3.98 -2.36
CA VAL A 89 -1.31 4.47 -1.16
C VAL A 89 -1.93 3.79 0.05
N ILE A 90 -1.14 3.01 0.77
CA ILE A 90 -1.61 2.29 1.96
C ILE A 90 -1.03 2.88 3.25
N ASP A 91 -0.01 3.71 3.14
CA ASP A 91 0.50 4.48 4.28
C ASP A 91 0.98 5.83 3.79
N GLY A 92 0.58 6.88 4.48
CA GLY A 92 1.00 8.23 4.15
C GLY A 92 -0.04 9.03 3.36
N ASN A 93 -1.33 8.69 3.46
CA ASN A 93 -2.38 9.45 2.78
C ASN A 93 -2.39 10.93 3.20
N HIS A 94 -2.11 11.23 4.47
CA HIS A 94 -2.02 12.62 4.94
C HIS A 94 -0.82 13.33 4.33
N ARG A 95 0.32 12.66 4.22
CA ARG A 95 1.51 13.22 3.57
C ARG A 95 1.25 13.52 2.10
N MET A 96 0.59 12.59 1.42
CA MET A 96 0.23 12.76 0.02
C MET A 96 -0.70 13.97 -0.18
N GLU A 97 -1.72 14.10 0.67
CA GLU A 97 -2.66 15.20 0.58
C GLU A 97 -2.00 16.54 0.88
N LYS A 98 -1.13 16.56 1.89
CA LYS A 98 -0.37 17.78 2.19
C LYS A 98 0.52 18.20 1.02
N ALA A 99 1.21 17.23 0.41
CA ALA A 99 2.06 17.49 -0.75
C ALA A 99 1.24 18.08 -1.90
N ARG A 100 0.06 17.52 -2.14
CA ARG A 100 -0.83 18.01 -3.19
C ARG A 100 -1.28 19.45 -2.91
N LYS A 101 -1.66 19.77 -1.68
CA LYS A 101 -2.08 21.12 -1.30
C LYS A 101 -0.93 22.14 -1.41
N MET A 102 0.29 21.68 -1.18
CA MET A 102 1.47 22.53 -1.31
C MET A 102 1.96 22.67 -2.75
N GLY A 103 1.32 22.03 -3.72
CA GLY A 103 1.74 22.07 -5.10
C GLY A 103 2.96 21.22 -5.41
N ILE A 104 3.31 20.30 -4.53
CA ILE A 104 4.43 19.38 -4.76
C ILE A 104 4.00 18.34 -5.77
N LYS A 105 4.79 18.17 -6.84
CA LYS A 105 4.41 17.32 -7.97
C LYS A 105 4.82 15.86 -7.80
N SER A 106 5.89 15.61 -7.07
CA SER A 106 6.38 14.25 -6.86
C SER A 106 6.84 14.04 -5.42
N MET A 107 6.81 12.81 -4.96
CA MET A 107 7.36 12.45 -3.66
C MET A 107 7.82 11.00 -3.72
N ARG A 108 8.68 10.61 -2.76
CA ARG A 108 9.22 9.26 -2.74
C ARG A 108 8.21 8.29 -2.15
N ALA A 109 8.23 7.08 -2.68
CA ALA A 109 7.36 6.00 -2.21
C ALA A 109 8.12 4.68 -2.19
N TYR A 110 7.86 3.90 -1.15
CA TYR A 110 8.23 2.48 -1.17
C TYR A 110 7.15 1.74 -1.93
N LYS A 111 7.56 0.99 -2.96
CA LYS A 111 6.64 0.24 -3.82
C LYS A 111 6.76 -1.24 -3.48
N LEU A 112 5.66 -1.82 -3.01
CA LEU A 112 5.62 -3.22 -2.64
C LEU A 112 4.85 -4.03 -3.67
N ASP A 113 5.47 -5.11 -4.15
CA ASP A 113 4.82 -6.05 -5.06
C ASP A 113 3.93 -7.02 -4.27
N PRO A 114 3.13 -7.86 -4.96
CA PRO A 114 2.23 -8.78 -4.26
C PRO A 114 2.92 -9.72 -3.27
N LYS A 115 4.10 -10.22 -3.59
CA LYS A 115 4.82 -11.13 -2.69
C LYS A 115 5.25 -10.42 -1.41
N GLN A 116 5.53 -9.13 -1.51
CA GLN A 116 5.98 -8.35 -0.35
C GLN A 116 4.81 -7.93 0.53
N HIS A 117 3.73 -7.36 -0.06
CA HIS A 117 2.69 -6.78 0.78
C HIS A 117 1.65 -7.78 1.29
N THR A 118 1.42 -8.89 0.58
CA THR A 118 0.42 -9.87 1.05
C THR A 118 0.79 -10.50 2.38
N LYS A 119 2.06 -10.52 2.75
CA LYS A 119 2.51 -11.01 4.06
C LYS A 119 1.88 -10.23 5.22
N PHE A 120 1.43 -9.01 4.96
CA PHE A 120 0.92 -8.11 5.99
C PHE A 120 -0.59 -8.03 6.02
N LEU A 121 -1.28 -8.81 5.19
CA LEU A 121 -2.74 -8.95 5.25
C LEU A 121 -3.11 -9.67 6.55
N THR A 122 -4.11 -9.14 7.23
CA THR A 122 -4.47 -9.60 8.58
C THR A 122 -5.50 -10.71 8.62
N SER A 123 -6.02 -11.14 7.46
CA SER A 123 -6.97 -12.25 7.39
C SER A 123 -6.74 -13.10 6.15
N GLU A 124 -7.09 -14.38 6.27
CA GLU A 124 -7.04 -15.29 5.13
C GLU A 124 -8.05 -14.90 4.05
N LYS A 125 -9.23 -14.42 4.48
CA LYS A 125 -10.24 -13.94 3.53
C LYS A 125 -9.71 -12.80 2.66
N ALA A 126 -9.01 -11.85 3.27
CA ALA A 126 -8.43 -10.73 2.52
C ALA A 126 -7.39 -11.25 1.51
N TYR A 127 -6.57 -12.21 1.93
CA TYR A 127 -5.55 -12.78 1.07
C TYR A 127 -6.16 -13.48 -0.16
N VAL A 128 -7.12 -14.36 0.08
CA VAL A 128 -7.77 -15.08 -1.02
C VAL A 128 -8.49 -14.11 -1.96
N THR A 129 -9.21 -13.14 -1.40
CA THR A 129 -9.93 -12.14 -2.20
C THR A 129 -8.96 -11.28 -3.01
N TYR A 130 -7.80 -10.94 -2.43
CA TYR A 130 -6.79 -10.20 -3.16
C TYR A 130 -6.31 -10.99 -4.39
N ILE A 131 -6.00 -12.26 -4.21
CA ILE A 131 -5.56 -13.12 -5.32
C ILE A 131 -6.61 -13.18 -6.43
N GLU A 132 -7.88 -13.37 -6.05
CA GLU A 132 -8.98 -13.42 -7.01
C GLU A 132 -9.13 -12.08 -7.75
N TYR A 133 -9.03 -10.98 -7.01
CA TYR A 133 -9.11 -9.65 -7.59
C TYR A 133 -7.99 -9.40 -8.60
N TRP A 134 -6.74 -9.71 -8.21
CA TRP A 134 -5.60 -9.59 -9.11
C TRP A 134 -5.83 -10.36 -10.41
N ASN A 135 -6.24 -11.62 -10.28
CA ASN A 135 -6.43 -12.48 -11.45
C ASN A 135 -7.58 -12.00 -12.34
N SER A 136 -8.62 -11.42 -11.77
CA SER A 136 -9.71 -10.86 -12.55
C SER A 136 -9.25 -9.63 -13.34
N LYS A 137 -8.42 -8.80 -12.74
CA LYS A 137 -7.86 -7.62 -13.42
C LYS A 137 -6.86 -7.99 -14.49
N LEU A 138 -6.12 -9.06 -14.26
CA LEU A 138 -5.18 -9.58 -15.24
C LEU A 138 -5.90 -9.98 -16.53
N LYS A 139 -7.07 -10.60 -16.43
CA LYS A 139 -7.88 -10.94 -17.61
C LYS A 139 -8.30 -9.71 -18.39
N GLU A 140 -8.66 -8.63 -17.69
CA GLU A 140 -9.04 -7.38 -18.34
C GLU A 140 -7.87 -6.76 -19.11
N CYS A 141 -6.66 -6.86 -18.58
CA CYS A 141 -5.47 -6.29 -19.22
C CYS A 141 -5.11 -6.98 -20.54
N TYR A 142 -5.47 -8.24 -20.71
CA TYR A 142 -5.08 -9.04 -21.86
C TYR A 142 -6.26 -9.44 -22.76
N ARG A 143 -7.32 -8.70 -22.69
CA ARG A 143 -8.48 -8.93 -23.58
C ARG A 143 -8.20 -8.54 -25.01
#